data_7c6a41a844785bc7b69f006440958c09
#
_entry.id   7c6a41a844785bc7b69f006440958c09
#
_cell.length_a   1.000
_cell.length_b   1.000
_cell.length_c   1.000
_cell.angle_alpha   90.00
_cell.angle_beta   90.00
_cell.angle_gamma   90.00
#
_symmetry.space_group_name_H-M   'P 1'
#
loop_
_entity.id
_entity.type
_entity.pdbx_description
1 polymer ?
#
loop_
_entity_poly.entity_id
_entity_poly.type
_entity_poly.pdbx_seq_one_letter_code
_entity_poly.pdbx_strand_id
1 'polypeptide(L)'
;MARIGFLSHADMSIYFFRAPIMRELKWLGHEVFAIAPQGDYTDRLKSEFNCVTYELDRASLNPLTVLENSKKLAEILRGLSLDLLQTSAHKSNVFGTFAAKKAGIKRVINLVEGLGSFYIDNDLKTRLVRAAIETLYKKALKMSDGCVFVNEADPAYFLSRGLIAEEKIFKIKSVGVDTLKFDESSVSAANLGEDLRGKKIVLMIARAMWHKGVREFYEAAELLRGREDCAFVFAGEGFEGNKSTADAKFLTGGAVRYLGARDDVPQLLKASYLLALPSYKEGVPRTVLEAMSMGRAVVASDVAGCNEAVTNGFNGLLCEAKNSTDLAAKIEILLNDENLAARMGRNGRELAVREFDERAVARKYIEIYRKFIDV
;
A
#
# COMPACT_ATOMS: atom_id res chain seq x y z
N MET A 1 10.93 5.70 -28.64
CA MET A 1 11.44 5.72 -27.24
C MET A 1 10.73 6.86 -26.53
N ALA A 2 9.94 6.56 -25.51
CA ALA A 2 9.21 7.55 -24.72
C ALA A 2 9.95 7.90 -23.41
N ARG A 3 9.73 9.10 -22.89
CA ARG A 3 10.25 9.59 -21.60
C ARG A 3 9.13 9.62 -20.58
N ILE A 4 9.19 8.76 -19.56
CA ILE A 4 8.10 8.53 -18.62
C ILE A 4 8.55 8.86 -17.19
N GLY A 5 7.85 9.76 -16.53
CA GLY A 5 8.11 10.16 -15.15
C GLY A 5 7.17 9.52 -14.15
N PHE A 6 7.70 9.12 -12.99
CA PHE A 6 6.94 8.63 -11.84
C PHE A 6 7.17 9.58 -10.67
N LEU A 7 6.15 10.37 -10.34
CA LEU A 7 6.19 11.36 -9.29
C LEU A 7 5.49 10.86 -8.03
N SER A 8 6.19 10.87 -6.90
CA SER A 8 5.61 10.53 -5.60
C SER A 8 6.08 11.47 -4.50
N HIS A 9 5.34 11.49 -3.39
CA HIS A 9 5.68 12.26 -2.19
C HIS A 9 6.81 11.64 -1.34
N ALA A 10 7.25 10.42 -1.68
CA ALA A 10 8.32 9.69 -1.01
C ALA A 10 9.02 8.75 -1.98
N ASP A 11 10.34 8.67 -1.89
CA ASP A 11 11.20 7.76 -2.66
C ASP A 11 10.87 6.28 -2.37
N MET A 12 10.59 5.95 -1.12
CA MET A 12 10.12 4.62 -0.70
C MET A 12 8.88 4.16 -1.49
N SER A 13 7.94 5.08 -1.78
CA SER A 13 6.73 4.75 -2.55
C SER A 13 7.06 4.38 -3.99
N ILE A 14 8.06 5.01 -4.60
CA ILE A 14 8.53 4.64 -5.94
C ILE A 14 9.25 3.30 -5.87
N TYR A 15 10.18 3.13 -4.94
CA TYR A 15 11.00 1.95 -4.82
C TYR A 15 10.17 0.67 -4.64
N PHE A 16 9.20 0.69 -3.72
CA PHE A 16 8.40 -0.51 -3.42
C PHE A 16 7.21 -0.73 -4.36
N PHE A 17 6.66 0.32 -4.96
CA PHE A 17 5.38 0.19 -5.66
C PHE A 17 5.43 0.58 -7.14
N ARG A 18 6.45 1.32 -7.60
CA ARG A 18 6.57 1.76 -9.00
C ARG A 18 7.75 1.14 -9.72
N ALA A 19 8.81 0.76 -8.99
CA ALA A 19 9.99 0.17 -9.59
C ALA A 19 9.70 -1.04 -10.51
N PRO A 20 8.76 -1.96 -10.22
CA PRO A 20 8.42 -3.05 -11.15
C PRO A 20 7.92 -2.54 -12.51
N ILE A 21 7.05 -1.52 -12.51
CA ILE A 21 6.55 -0.90 -13.76
C ILE A 21 7.69 -0.19 -14.50
N MET A 22 8.54 0.51 -13.76
CA MET A 22 9.69 1.22 -14.31
C MET A 22 10.71 0.27 -14.94
N ARG A 23 10.97 -0.90 -14.33
CA ARG A 23 11.86 -1.94 -14.89
C ARG A 23 11.33 -2.49 -16.20
N GLU A 24 10.02 -2.79 -16.26
CA GLU A 24 9.38 -3.29 -17.47
C GLU A 24 9.43 -2.24 -18.60
N LEU A 25 9.15 -0.98 -18.32
CA LEU A 25 9.26 0.11 -19.29
C LEU A 25 10.70 0.30 -19.80
N LYS A 26 11.69 0.21 -18.88
CA LYS A 26 13.10 0.28 -19.24
C LYS A 26 13.52 -0.91 -20.11
N TRP A 27 13.02 -2.10 -19.81
CA TRP A 27 13.25 -3.29 -20.64
C TRP A 27 12.65 -3.14 -22.04
N LEU A 28 11.51 -2.46 -22.17
CA LEU A 28 10.90 -2.12 -23.46
C LEU A 28 11.64 -0.99 -24.21
N GLY A 29 12.73 -0.45 -23.65
CA GLY A 29 13.57 0.55 -24.30
C GLY A 29 13.13 2.00 -24.07
N HIS A 30 12.31 2.28 -23.04
CA HIS A 30 11.89 3.62 -22.67
C HIS A 30 12.80 4.24 -21.61
N GLU A 31 12.86 5.56 -21.58
CA GLU A 31 13.58 6.32 -20.56
C GLU A 31 12.64 6.61 -19.39
N VAL A 32 13.00 6.16 -18.19
CA VAL A 32 12.16 6.27 -17.00
C VAL A 32 12.82 7.12 -15.91
N PHE A 33 12.01 7.95 -15.24
CA PHE A 33 12.45 8.90 -14.24
C PHE A 33 11.72 8.66 -12.92
N ALA A 34 12.48 8.43 -11.84
CA ALA A 34 11.98 8.45 -10.48
C ALA A 34 12.05 9.88 -9.95
N ILE A 35 10.93 10.47 -9.56
CA ILE A 35 10.84 11.87 -9.12
C ILE A 35 10.21 11.89 -7.72
N ALA A 36 11.03 12.12 -6.69
CA ALA A 36 10.61 12.11 -5.29
C ALA A 36 11.50 13.02 -4.43
N PRO A 37 11.06 13.40 -3.22
CA PRO A 37 11.96 13.98 -2.23
C PRO A 37 13.08 13.00 -1.86
N GLN A 38 14.24 13.53 -1.45
CA GLN A 38 15.36 12.73 -0.95
C GLN A 38 14.91 11.91 0.26
N GLY A 39 15.28 10.62 0.31
CA GLY A 39 15.01 9.70 1.41
C GLY A 39 15.94 8.48 1.37
N ASP A 40 15.66 7.48 2.19
CA ASP A 40 16.53 6.31 2.42
C ASP A 40 16.66 5.37 1.20
N TYR A 41 15.74 5.46 0.25
CA TYR A 41 15.72 4.63 -0.95
C TYR A 41 16.24 5.36 -2.20
N THR A 42 16.59 6.64 -2.08
CA THR A 42 17.01 7.46 -3.22
C THR A 42 18.24 6.88 -3.93
N ASP A 43 19.25 6.42 -3.20
CA ASP A 43 20.46 5.88 -3.81
C ASP A 43 20.22 4.52 -4.48
N ARG A 44 19.30 3.72 -3.95
CA ARG A 44 18.84 2.49 -4.63
C ARG A 44 18.09 2.81 -5.93
N LEU A 45 17.27 3.86 -5.94
CA LEU A 45 16.59 4.30 -7.17
C LEU A 45 17.58 4.84 -8.20
N LYS A 46 18.62 5.60 -7.78
CA LYS A 46 19.68 6.11 -8.66
C LYS A 46 20.49 4.99 -9.30
N SER A 47 20.67 3.86 -8.64
CA SER A 47 21.41 2.72 -9.21
C SER A 47 20.67 2.04 -10.36
N GLU A 48 19.34 2.22 -10.47
CA GLU A 48 18.52 1.56 -11.48
C GLU A 48 17.90 2.50 -12.51
N PHE A 49 17.60 3.75 -12.13
CA PHE A 49 16.77 4.68 -12.90
C PHE A 49 17.37 6.10 -12.91
N ASN A 50 16.94 6.91 -13.86
CA ASN A 50 17.14 8.36 -13.76
C ASN A 50 16.36 8.88 -12.54
N CYS A 51 17.05 9.39 -11.55
CA CYS A 51 16.44 9.84 -10.31
C CYS A 51 16.57 11.37 -10.15
N VAL A 52 15.47 12.04 -9.93
CA VAL A 52 15.38 13.49 -9.75
C VAL A 52 14.75 13.79 -8.40
N THR A 53 15.42 14.54 -7.57
CA THR A 53 14.91 14.94 -6.26
C THR A 53 14.31 16.33 -6.29
N TYR A 54 13.28 16.56 -5.48
CA TYR A 54 12.66 17.85 -5.27
C TYR A 54 12.30 18.06 -3.79
N GLU A 55 12.18 19.31 -3.40
CA GLU A 55 11.78 19.65 -2.04
C GLU A 55 10.26 19.58 -1.88
N LEU A 56 9.80 18.88 -0.86
CA LEU A 56 8.40 18.81 -0.49
C LEU A 56 8.23 18.94 1.03
N ASP A 57 7.56 20.00 1.46
CA ASP A 57 7.05 20.06 2.83
C ASP A 57 5.81 19.14 2.95
N ARG A 58 6.03 17.95 3.54
CA ARG A 58 4.99 16.95 3.72
C ARG A 58 3.92 17.39 4.73
N ALA A 59 4.29 18.22 5.70
CA ALA A 59 3.42 18.63 6.80
C ALA A 59 2.59 19.86 6.46
N SER A 60 3.10 20.75 5.59
CA SER A 60 2.41 22.00 5.28
C SER A 60 1.10 21.78 4.53
N LEU A 61 0.03 22.35 5.07
CA LEU A 61 -1.24 22.55 4.39
C LEU A 61 -1.41 24.01 3.91
N ASN A 62 -0.37 24.85 4.06
CA ASN A 62 -0.41 26.25 3.64
C ASN A 62 -0.48 26.34 2.11
N PRO A 63 -1.55 26.95 1.54
CA PRO A 63 -1.72 27.05 0.10
C PRO A 63 -0.58 27.80 -0.63
N LEU A 64 0.05 28.77 0.02
CA LEU A 64 1.15 29.54 -0.55
C LEU A 64 2.41 28.70 -0.70
N THR A 65 2.79 27.95 0.34
CA THR A 65 3.92 27.01 0.30
C THR A 65 3.71 25.95 -0.77
N VAL A 66 2.49 25.45 -0.88
CA VAL A 66 2.11 24.46 -1.88
C VAL A 66 2.22 25.02 -3.30
N LEU A 67 1.79 26.27 -3.52
CA LEU A 67 1.88 26.93 -4.82
C LEU A 67 3.34 27.17 -5.24
N GLU A 68 4.18 27.58 -4.28
CA GLU A 68 5.62 27.79 -4.51
C GLU A 68 6.33 26.47 -4.86
N ASN A 69 6.10 25.43 -4.08
CA ASN A 69 6.64 24.08 -4.36
C ASN A 69 6.18 23.56 -5.72
N SER A 70 4.93 23.83 -6.11
CA SER A 70 4.43 23.49 -7.46
C SER A 70 5.13 24.25 -8.58
N LYS A 71 5.56 25.51 -8.34
CA LYS A 71 6.34 26.29 -9.32
C LYS A 71 7.74 25.70 -9.51
N LYS A 72 8.46 25.44 -8.41
CA LYS A 72 9.79 24.80 -8.44
C LYS A 72 9.73 23.44 -9.13
N LEU A 73 8.73 22.62 -8.78
CA LEU A 73 8.52 21.32 -9.43
C LEU A 73 8.24 21.46 -10.93
N ALA A 74 7.48 22.46 -11.36
CA ALA A 74 7.21 22.69 -12.77
C ALA A 74 8.49 23.04 -13.58
N GLU A 75 9.45 23.75 -12.99
CA GLU A 75 10.74 24.05 -13.60
C GLU A 75 11.57 22.77 -13.78
N ILE A 76 11.64 21.93 -12.75
CA ILE A 76 12.29 20.61 -12.81
C ILE A 76 11.67 19.76 -13.92
N LEU A 77 10.33 19.61 -13.90
CA LEU A 77 9.61 18.78 -14.87
C LEU A 77 9.78 19.27 -16.32
N ARG A 78 9.88 20.58 -16.55
CA ARG A 78 10.12 21.16 -17.88
C ARG A 78 11.47 20.72 -18.45
N GLY A 79 12.50 20.64 -17.61
CA GLY A 79 13.83 20.16 -18.02
C GLY A 79 13.87 18.68 -18.40
N LEU A 80 12.89 17.88 -17.94
CA LEU A 80 12.87 16.44 -18.21
C LEU A 80 12.20 16.07 -19.54
N SER A 81 11.46 16.98 -20.19
CA SER A 81 10.79 16.74 -21.48
C SER A 81 10.01 15.42 -21.53
N LEU A 82 9.18 15.18 -20.50
CA LEU A 82 8.43 13.92 -20.36
C LEU A 82 7.25 13.85 -21.33
N ASP A 83 7.05 12.68 -21.95
CA ASP A 83 5.87 12.35 -22.75
C ASP A 83 4.68 12.05 -21.86
N LEU A 84 4.92 11.38 -20.73
CA LEU A 84 3.91 11.01 -19.73
C LEU A 84 4.45 11.18 -18.31
N LEU A 85 3.63 11.72 -17.42
CA LEU A 85 3.87 11.72 -15.99
C LEU A 85 2.78 10.91 -15.26
N GLN A 86 3.20 9.86 -14.55
CA GLN A 86 2.35 9.23 -13.55
C GLN A 86 2.61 9.85 -12.17
N THR A 87 1.55 10.25 -11.47
CA THR A 87 1.64 10.73 -10.09
C THR A 87 1.03 9.71 -9.14
N SER A 88 1.53 9.65 -7.91
CA SER A 88 0.97 8.79 -6.85
C SER A 88 0.93 9.50 -5.51
N ALA A 89 -0.07 9.21 -4.67
CA ALA A 89 -0.43 9.87 -3.42
C ALA A 89 -1.09 11.25 -3.61
N HIS A 90 -1.91 11.64 -2.61
CA HIS A 90 -2.79 12.82 -2.69
C HIS A 90 -2.11 14.11 -3.09
N LYS A 91 -1.01 14.48 -2.42
CA LYS A 91 -0.29 15.72 -2.72
C LYS A 91 0.29 15.69 -4.14
N SER A 92 0.95 14.60 -4.51
CA SER A 92 1.54 14.44 -5.84
C SER A 92 0.47 14.40 -6.93
N ASN A 93 -0.69 13.79 -6.69
CA ASN A 93 -1.78 13.78 -7.64
C ASN A 93 -2.32 15.18 -7.91
N VAL A 94 -2.48 16.02 -6.89
CA VAL A 94 -2.98 17.38 -7.05
C VAL A 94 -1.90 18.31 -7.60
N PHE A 95 -0.83 18.48 -6.84
CA PHE A 95 0.21 19.49 -7.16
C PHE A 95 1.14 19.06 -8.27
N GLY A 96 1.42 17.77 -8.38
CA GLY A 96 2.16 17.19 -9.50
C GLY A 96 1.41 17.38 -10.82
N THR A 97 0.08 17.22 -10.84
CA THR A 97 -0.72 17.50 -12.03
C THR A 97 -0.65 18.97 -12.43
N PHE A 98 -0.78 19.91 -11.46
CA PHE A 98 -0.66 21.34 -11.77
C PHE A 98 0.74 21.71 -12.26
N ALA A 99 1.78 21.18 -11.63
CA ALA A 99 3.16 21.39 -12.05
C ALA A 99 3.43 20.82 -13.45
N ALA A 100 2.93 19.61 -13.74
CA ALA A 100 3.08 18.95 -15.03
C ALA A 100 2.45 19.77 -16.18
N LYS A 101 1.20 20.22 -15.99
CA LYS A 101 0.52 21.04 -17.02
C LYS A 101 1.19 22.39 -17.21
N LYS A 102 1.71 23.01 -16.13
CA LYS A 102 2.52 24.23 -16.22
C LYS A 102 3.87 23.99 -16.90
N ALA A 103 4.47 22.81 -16.76
CA ALA A 103 5.70 22.42 -17.44
C ALA A 103 5.48 22.07 -18.93
N GLY A 104 4.22 21.92 -19.39
CA GLY A 104 3.88 21.58 -20.77
C GLY A 104 3.78 20.06 -21.01
N ILE A 105 3.78 19.23 -19.96
CA ILE A 105 3.61 17.77 -20.10
C ILE A 105 2.18 17.49 -20.56
N LYS A 106 2.07 16.82 -21.70
CA LYS A 106 0.78 16.59 -22.38
C LYS A 106 -0.05 15.54 -21.64
N ARG A 107 0.57 14.43 -21.21
CA ARG A 107 -0.11 13.27 -20.63
C ARG A 107 0.20 13.14 -19.13
N VAL A 108 -0.85 13.16 -18.32
CA VAL A 108 -0.77 13.00 -16.87
C VAL A 108 -1.77 11.94 -16.42
N ILE A 109 -1.27 10.89 -15.78
CA ILE A 109 -2.08 9.83 -15.19
C ILE A 109 -1.90 9.87 -13.67
N ASN A 110 -3.00 10.02 -12.95
CA ASN A 110 -2.97 9.98 -11.50
C ASN A 110 -3.16 8.53 -11.01
N LEU A 111 -2.65 8.24 -9.80
CA LEU A 111 -2.88 6.97 -9.14
C LEU A 111 -3.38 7.21 -7.71
N VAL A 112 -4.52 6.63 -7.39
CA VAL A 112 -5.11 6.61 -6.05
C VAL A 112 -4.94 5.22 -5.47
N GLU A 113 -4.03 5.10 -4.50
CA GLU A 113 -3.70 3.84 -3.81
C GLU A 113 -4.52 3.65 -2.53
N GLY A 114 -5.55 4.46 -2.34
CA GLY A 114 -6.43 4.53 -1.18
C GLY A 114 -6.63 5.97 -0.72
N LEU A 115 -7.76 6.23 -0.08
CA LEU A 115 -8.16 7.60 0.30
C LEU A 115 -7.45 8.11 1.56
N GLY A 116 -6.74 7.25 2.30
CA GLY A 116 -6.00 7.64 3.50
C GLY A 116 -6.87 8.02 4.70
N SER A 117 -6.20 8.49 5.76
CA SER A 117 -6.84 8.75 7.08
C SER A 117 -7.87 9.87 7.05
N PHE A 118 -7.74 10.87 6.17
CA PHE A 118 -8.72 11.96 6.03
C PHE A 118 -10.13 11.50 5.64
N TYR A 119 -10.27 10.26 5.19
CA TYR A 119 -11.55 9.66 4.82
C TYR A 119 -12.06 8.63 5.84
N ILE A 120 -11.36 8.46 6.97
CA ILE A 120 -11.76 7.60 8.09
C ILE A 120 -12.54 8.40 9.13
N ASP A 121 -12.00 9.58 9.51
CA ASP A 121 -12.57 10.42 10.56
C ASP A 121 -13.66 11.35 10.00
N ASN A 122 -14.69 11.65 10.82
CA ASN A 122 -15.84 12.44 10.41
C ASN A 122 -16.09 13.68 11.32
N ASP A 123 -15.09 14.10 12.10
CA ASP A 123 -15.17 15.37 12.85
C ASP A 123 -15.24 16.58 11.90
N LEU A 124 -15.72 17.71 12.40
CA LEU A 124 -15.97 18.91 11.59
C LEU A 124 -14.70 19.43 10.89
N LYS A 125 -13.55 19.39 11.58
CA LYS A 125 -12.27 19.85 11.03
C LYS A 125 -11.84 18.96 9.86
N THR A 126 -11.90 17.64 10.04
CA THR A 126 -11.57 16.67 9.00
C THR A 126 -12.48 16.79 7.78
N ARG A 127 -13.79 17.05 8.00
CA ARG A 127 -14.75 17.28 6.90
C ARG A 127 -14.42 18.54 6.08
N LEU A 128 -14.02 19.64 6.74
CA LEU A 128 -13.63 20.88 6.05
C LEU A 128 -12.34 20.69 5.24
N VAL A 129 -11.33 20.04 5.83
CA VAL A 129 -10.08 19.72 5.14
C VAL A 129 -10.34 18.80 3.94
N ARG A 130 -11.19 17.78 4.11
CA ARG A 130 -11.60 16.88 3.02
C ARG A 130 -12.27 17.65 1.87
N ALA A 131 -13.19 18.55 2.16
CA ALA A 131 -13.87 19.36 1.14
C ALA A 131 -12.88 20.23 0.34
N ALA A 132 -11.89 20.81 1.02
CA ALA A 132 -10.82 21.57 0.35
C ALA A 132 -9.96 20.67 -0.55
N ILE A 133 -9.55 19.49 -0.03
CA ILE A 133 -8.80 18.49 -0.81
C ILE A 133 -9.60 18.05 -2.04
N GLU A 134 -10.88 17.73 -1.89
CA GLU A 134 -11.75 17.31 -2.99
C GLU A 134 -11.89 18.39 -4.06
N THR A 135 -11.97 19.65 -3.66
CA THR A 135 -12.02 20.76 -4.61
C THR A 135 -10.75 20.85 -5.46
N LEU A 136 -9.59 20.65 -4.85
CA LEU A 136 -8.31 20.62 -5.55
C LEU A 136 -8.18 19.36 -6.43
N TYR A 137 -8.63 18.21 -5.92
CA TYR A 137 -8.67 16.97 -6.69
C TYR A 137 -9.53 17.10 -7.95
N LYS A 138 -10.74 17.65 -7.81
CA LYS A 138 -11.62 17.90 -8.96
C LYS A 138 -10.94 18.70 -10.06
N LYS A 139 -10.19 19.75 -9.68
CA LYS A 139 -9.43 20.56 -10.64
C LYS A 139 -8.30 19.77 -11.28
N ALA A 140 -7.52 19.01 -10.49
CA ALA A 140 -6.41 18.23 -10.98
C ALA A 140 -6.90 17.10 -11.93
N LEU A 141 -7.94 16.35 -11.53
CA LEU A 141 -8.50 15.27 -12.34
C LEU A 141 -9.17 15.76 -13.63
N LYS A 142 -9.72 16.98 -13.62
CA LYS A 142 -10.19 17.61 -14.87
C LYS A 142 -9.05 17.83 -15.85
N MET A 143 -7.86 18.19 -15.35
CA MET A 143 -6.66 18.48 -16.15
C MET A 143 -5.86 17.21 -16.52
N SER A 144 -5.97 16.12 -15.76
CA SER A 144 -5.31 14.85 -16.06
C SER A 144 -6.01 14.11 -17.19
N ASP A 145 -5.30 13.15 -17.80
CA ASP A 145 -5.79 12.33 -18.89
C ASP A 145 -6.45 11.05 -18.37
N GLY A 146 -6.11 10.59 -17.16
CA GLY A 146 -6.70 9.44 -16.50
C GLY A 146 -6.34 9.34 -15.02
N CYS A 147 -7.05 8.46 -14.31
CA CYS A 147 -6.78 8.12 -12.93
C CYS A 147 -6.92 6.61 -12.72
N VAL A 148 -5.87 5.98 -12.22
CA VAL A 148 -5.89 4.57 -11.85
C VAL A 148 -6.31 4.45 -10.39
N PHE A 149 -7.21 3.53 -10.09
CA PHE A 149 -7.64 3.15 -8.76
C PHE A 149 -7.31 1.67 -8.50
N VAL A 150 -6.95 1.34 -7.27
CA VAL A 150 -6.53 -0.01 -6.89
C VAL A 150 -7.64 -0.86 -6.27
N ASN A 151 -8.82 -0.28 -6.04
CA ASN A 151 -10.01 -0.95 -5.48
C ASN A 151 -11.29 -0.42 -6.14
N GLU A 152 -12.44 -1.04 -5.83
CA GLU A 152 -13.75 -0.65 -6.39
C GLU A 152 -14.42 0.50 -5.63
N ALA A 153 -14.15 0.66 -4.34
CA ALA A 153 -14.84 1.62 -3.49
C ALA A 153 -14.39 3.08 -3.76
N ASP A 154 -13.10 3.29 -4.00
CA ASP A 154 -12.56 4.63 -4.17
C ASP A 154 -13.05 5.33 -5.45
N PRO A 155 -13.06 4.69 -6.65
CA PRO A 155 -13.64 5.31 -7.84
C PRO A 155 -15.15 5.56 -7.69
N ALA A 156 -15.89 4.66 -7.05
CA ALA A 156 -17.32 4.87 -6.77
C ALA A 156 -17.55 6.13 -5.90
N TYR A 157 -16.71 6.33 -4.87
CA TYR A 157 -16.74 7.53 -4.06
C TYR A 157 -16.44 8.79 -4.90
N PHE A 158 -15.37 8.76 -5.72
CA PHE A 158 -15.02 9.92 -6.57
C PHE A 158 -16.11 10.27 -7.57
N LEU A 159 -16.76 9.28 -8.16
CA LEU A 159 -17.93 9.48 -9.04
C LEU A 159 -19.12 10.11 -8.30
N SER A 160 -19.48 9.55 -7.14
CA SER A 160 -20.62 10.06 -6.35
C SER A 160 -20.43 11.50 -5.88
N ARG A 161 -19.17 11.94 -5.74
CA ARG A 161 -18.81 13.33 -5.38
C ARG A 161 -18.58 14.23 -6.60
N GLY A 162 -18.70 13.71 -7.82
CA GLY A 162 -18.44 14.45 -9.06
C GLY A 162 -17.01 14.98 -9.16
N LEU A 163 -16.04 14.23 -8.65
CA LEU A 163 -14.61 14.60 -8.66
C LEU A 163 -13.91 14.20 -9.96
N ILE A 164 -14.41 13.16 -10.63
CA ILE A 164 -13.84 12.59 -11.85
C ILE A 164 -14.96 12.21 -12.82
N ALA A 165 -14.68 12.25 -14.11
CA ALA A 165 -15.55 11.71 -15.15
C ALA A 165 -15.25 10.20 -15.36
N GLU A 166 -16.28 9.40 -15.64
CA GLU A 166 -16.20 7.95 -15.70
C GLU A 166 -15.17 7.45 -16.73
N GLU A 167 -15.11 8.10 -17.89
CA GLU A 167 -14.19 7.77 -18.98
C GLU A 167 -12.70 7.92 -18.63
N LYS A 168 -12.38 8.60 -17.52
CA LYS A 168 -11.01 8.76 -17.02
C LYS A 168 -10.62 7.73 -15.97
N ILE A 169 -11.53 6.86 -15.57
CA ILE A 169 -11.29 5.85 -14.54
C ILE A 169 -10.66 4.61 -15.15
N PHE A 170 -9.53 4.21 -14.62
CA PHE A 170 -8.90 2.93 -14.86
C PHE A 170 -8.81 2.17 -13.54
N LYS A 171 -8.98 0.86 -13.59
CA LYS A 171 -8.90 0.00 -12.41
C LYS A 171 -7.80 -1.03 -12.59
N ILE A 172 -6.86 -1.07 -11.66
CA ILE A 172 -5.85 -2.11 -11.56
C ILE A 172 -5.83 -2.57 -10.11
N LYS A 173 -6.33 -3.77 -9.84
CA LYS A 173 -6.31 -4.34 -8.49
C LYS A 173 -4.85 -4.41 -8.03
N SER A 174 -4.51 -3.61 -6.99
CA SER A 174 -3.21 -3.66 -6.35
C SER A 174 -2.03 -3.02 -7.12
N VAL A 175 -0.94 -2.92 -6.39
CA VAL A 175 0.40 -2.54 -6.88
C VAL A 175 1.27 -3.77 -7.20
N GLY A 176 0.74 -4.96 -6.94
CA GLY A 176 1.44 -6.22 -7.13
C GLY A 176 2.32 -6.65 -5.96
N VAL A 177 2.78 -7.88 -6.03
CA VAL A 177 3.74 -8.51 -5.12
C VAL A 177 4.78 -9.27 -5.94
N ASP A 178 6.05 -9.21 -5.52
CA ASP A 178 7.12 -10.02 -6.10
C ASP A 178 6.94 -11.47 -5.66
N THR A 179 6.28 -12.29 -6.50
CA THR A 179 5.96 -13.68 -6.20
C THR A 179 7.18 -14.61 -6.24
N LEU A 180 8.33 -14.15 -6.72
CA LEU A 180 9.60 -14.88 -6.66
C LEU A 180 10.32 -14.62 -5.34
N LYS A 181 10.35 -13.36 -4.89
CA LYS A 181 10.91 -12.98 -3.58
C LYS A 181 10.07 -13.56 -2.45
N PHE A 182 8.75 -13.49 -2.56
CA PHE A 182 7.80 -14.03 -1.59
C PHE A 182 7.35 -15.44 -2.02
N ASP A 183 8.33 -16.34 -2.09
CA ASP A 183 8.13 -17.78 -2.31
C ASP A 183 8.61 -18.55 -1.09
N GLU A 184 7.77 -19.44 -0.58
CA GLU A 184 8.09 -20.24 0.61
C GLU A 184 9.36 -21.08 0.44
N SER A 185 9.65 -21.54 -0.79
CA SER A 185 10.82 -22.34 -1.09
C SER A 185 12.12 -21.52 -1.17
N SER A 186 12.03 -20.20 -1.35
CA SER A 186 13.17 -19.32 -1.61
C SER A 186 13.86 -18.78 -0.36
N VAL A 187 13.26 -18.92 0.82
CA VAL A 187 13.77 -18.33 2.07
C VAL A 187 13.73 -19.31 3.24
N SER A 188 14.60 -19.08 4.22
CA SER A 188 14.54 -19.74 5.53
C SER A 188 13.59 -18.99 6.46
N ALA A 189 13.01 -19.68 7.45
CA ALA A 189 12.18 -19.04 8.46
C ALA A 189 13.00 -18.14 9.39
N ALA A 190 12.43 -17.01 9.80
CA ALA A 190 13.04 -16.15 10.82
C ALA A 190 13.17 -16.89 12.16
N ASN A 191 14.26 -16.64 12.88
CA ASN A 191 14.37 -17.06 14.27
C ASN A 191 13.63 -16.06 15.16
N LEU A 192 12.53 -16.49 15.75
CA LEU A 192 11.68 -15.70 16.64
C LEU A 192 11.97 -15.92 18.14
N GLY A 193 12.94 -16.78 18.47
CA GLY A 193 13.32 -17.17 19.83
C GLY A 193 12.89 -18.59 20.17
N GLU A 194 13.64 -19.22 21.11
CA GLU A 194 13.41 -20.61 21.52
C GLU A 194 12.04 -20.81 22.18
N ASP A 195 11.54 -19.81 22.89
CA ASP A 195 10.23 -19.82 23.56
C ASP A 195 9.03 -19.85 22.60
N LEU A 196 9.25 -19.50 21.33
CA LEU A 196 8.25 -19.56 20.27
C LEU A 196 8.40 -20.77 19.34
N ARG A 197 9.43 -21.59 19.57
CA ARG A 197 9.68 -22.79 18.76
C ARG A 197 8.51 -23.77 18.86
N GLY A 198 8.00 -24.22 17.70
CA GLY A 198 6.88 -25.18 17.62
C GLY A 198 5.50 -24.56 17.81
N LYS A 199 5.39 -23.28 18.11
CA LYS A 199 4.10 -22.60 18.21
C LYS A 199 3.59 -22.13 16.85
N LYS A 200 2.27 -22.13 16.66
CA LYS A 200 1.61 -21.51 15.52
C LYS A 200 1.67 -20.00 15.64
N ILE A 201 2.48 -19.34 14.82
CA ILE A 201 2.67 -17.90 14.89
C ILE A 201 1.56 -17.16 14.16
N VAL A 202 0.78 -16.39 14.89
CA VAL A 202 -0.18 -15.41 14.34
C VAL A 202 0.60 -14.09 14.16
N LEU A 203 0.89 -13.75 12.91
CA LEU A 203 1.76 -12.62 12.58
C LEU A 203 0.92 -11.41 12.11
N MET A 204 1.24 -10.23 12.62
CA MET A 204 0.80 -8.97 12.04
C MET A 204 2.01 -8.17 11.58
N ILE A 205 1.99 -7.70 10.32
CA ILE A 205 3.00 -6.79 9.78
C ILE A 205 2.29 -5.53 9.28
N ALA A 206 2.52 -4.42 9.95
CA ALA A 206 1.92 -3.13 9.59
C ALA A 206 2.66 -1.98 10.25
N ARG A 207 2.46 -0.76 9.76
CA ARG A 207 2.84 0.41 10.55
C ARG A 207 2.08 0.40 11.88
N ALA A 208 2.77 0.70 12.99
CA ALA A 208 2.18 0.70 14.33
C ALA A 208 1.22 1.89 14.52
N MET A 209 0.12 1.89 13.77
CA MET A 209 -0.90 2.94 13.79
C MET A 209 -2.27 2.36 14.15
N TRP A 210 -3.04 3.08 14.97
CA TRP A 210 -4.33 2.60 15.47
C TRP A 210 -5.28 2.14 14.35
N HIS A 211 -5.36 2.88 13.25
CA HIS A 211 -6.22 2.51 12.12
C HIS A 211 -5.76 1.26 11.34
N LYS A 212 -4.59 0.72 11.66
CA LYS A 212 -4.15 -0.60 11.16
C LYS A 212 -4.68 -1.77 12.00
N GLY A 213 -5.45 -1.46 13.06
CA GLY A 213 -6.05 -2.47 13.92
C GLY A 213 -5.06 -3.06 14.93
N VAL A 214 -4.03 -2.29 15.29
CA VAL A 214 -3.04 -2.74 16.29
C VAL A 214 -3.71 -3.05 17.62
N ARG A 215 -4.69 -2.23 18.05
CA ARG A 215 -5.45 -2.48 19.26
C ARG A 215 -6.19 -3.80 19.21
N GLU A 216 -6.93 -4.03 18.14
CA GLU A 216 -7.74 -5.25 17.93
C GLU A 216 -6.86 -6.50 17.89
N PHE A 217 -5.67 -6.41 17.31
CA PHE A 217 -4.71 -7.52 17.31
C PHE A 217 -4.20 -7.87 18.71
N TYR A 218 -3.88 -6.86 19.53
CA TYR A 218 -3.44 -7.06 20.92
C TYR A 218 -4.57 -7.58 21.81
N GLU A 219 -5.79 -7.04 21.66
CA GLU A 219 -6.97 -7.53 22.37
C GLU A 219 -7.33 -8.98 21.97
N ALA A 220 -7.22 -9.34 20.69
CA ALA A 220 -7.41 -10.71 20.24
C ALA A 220 -6.37 -11.66 20.83
N ALA A 221 -5.11 -11.22 20.96
CA ALA A 221 -4.07 -11.99 21.64
C ALA A 221 -4.38 -12.22 23.12
N GLU A 222 -4.94 -11.22 23.82
CA GLU A 222 -5.38 -11.39 25.22
C GLU A 222 -6.56 -12.37 25.34
N LEU A 223 -7.53 -12.33 24.41
CA LEU A 223 -8.66 -13.27 24.38
C LEU A 223 -8.21 -14.73 24.17
N LEU A 224 -7.13 -14.94 23.43
CA LEU A 224 -6.56 -16.26 23.13
C LEU A 224 -5.34 -16.61 24.01
N ARG A 225 -5.07 -15.85 25.07
CA ARG A 225 -3.90 -16.01 25.95
C ARG A 225 -3.81 -17.40 26.61
N GLY A 226 -4.93 -18.06 26.82
CA GLY A 226 -5.00 -19.42 27.37
C GLY A 226 -4.49 -20.52 26.42
N ARG A 227 -4.21 -20.19 25.17
CA ARG A 227 -3.70 -21.16 24.19
C ARG A 227 -2.16 -21.20 24.22
N GLU A 228 -1.62 -22.34 24.59
CA GLU A 228 -0.16 -22.55 24.64
C GLU A 228 0.43 -22.95 23.28
N ASP A 229 -0.40 -23.41 22.34
CA ASP A 229 0.00 -23.88 21.01
C ASP A 229 0.23 -22.76 20.00
N CYS A 230 -0.09 -21.51 20.33
CA CYS A 230 0.11 -20.38 19.45
C CYS A 230 0.82 -19.21 20.13
N ALA A 231 1.28 -18.26 19.33
CA ALA A 231 1.86 -16.99 19.81
C ALA A 231 1.55 -15.86 18.82
N PHE A 232 1.30 -14.68 19.36
CA PHE A 232 1.04 -13.47 18.59
C PHE A 232 2.33 -12.66 18.45
N VAL A 233 2.65 -12.27 17.22
CA VAL A 233 3.87 -11.52 16.88
C VAL A 233 3.50 -10.30 16.04
N PHE A 234 4.00 -9.13 16.43
CA PHE A 234 3.79 -7.89 15.68
C PHE A 234 5.14 -7.32 15.22
N ALA A 235 5.25 -7.05 13.90
CA ALA A 235 6.39 -6.40 13.28
C ALA A 235 5.96 -5.09 12.60
N GLY A 236 6.64 -4.02 12.94
CA GLY A 236 6.43 -2.68 12.37
C GLY A 236 6.60 -1.60 13.41
N GLU A 237 6.76 -0.38 12.93
CA GLU A 237 6.89 0.81 13.79
C GLU A 237 5.95 1.92 13.32
N GLY A 238 5.75 2.90 14.16
CA GLY A 238 4.96 4.10 13.85
C GLY A 238 5.85 5.27 13.45
N PHE A 239 5.21 6.41 13.24
CA PHE A 239 5.91 7.66 12.98
C PHE A 239 5.99 8.48 14.26
N GLU A 240 7.19 8.92 14.61
CA GLU A 240 7.41 9.82 15.74
C GLU A 240 6.58 11.10 15.58
N GLY A 241 5.95 11.54 16.66
CA GLY A 241 5.09 12.74 16.68
C GLY A 241 3.71 12.58 16.02
N ASN A 242 3.37 11.42 15.44
CA ASN A 242 2.06 11.18 14.88
C ASN A 242 1.09 10.63 15.96
N LYS A 243 0.04 11.37 16.27
CA LYS A 243 -0.98 11.01 17.28
C LYS A 243 -1.72 9.69 17.00
N SER A 244 -1.71 9.23 15.75
CA SER A 244 -2.30 7.93 15.37
C SER A 244 -1.34 6.75 15.57
N THR A 245 -0.09 7.00 15.98
CA THR A 245 0.89 5.94 16.28
C THR A 245 0.56 5.32 17.64
N ALA A 246 0.59 3.98 17.71
CA ALA A 246 0.55 3.26 18.98
C ALA A 246 1.83 3.54 19.77
N ASP A 247 1.69 3.88 21.05
CA ASP A 247 2.85 4.19 21.88
C ASP A 247 3.68 2.95 22.23
N ALA A 248 4.96 3.17 22.53
CA ALA A 248 5.90 2.09 22.83
C ALA A 248 5.47 1.25 24.05
N LYS A 249 4.86 1.86 25.05
CA LYS A 249 4.38 1.16 26.25
C LYS A 249 3.26 0.17 25.90
N PHE A 250 2.34 0.58 25.02
CA PHE A 250 1.31 -0.32 24.51
C PHE A 250 1.93 -1.47 23.70
N LEU A 251 2.85 -1.17 22.78
CA LEU A 251 3.47 -2.16 21.90
C LEU A 251 4.33 -3.20 22.63
N THR A 252 4.95 -2.83 23.73
CA THR A 252 5.79 -3.73 24.55
C THR A 252 5.03 -4.46 25.65
N GLY A 253 3.72 -4.19 25.79
CA GLY A 253 2.86 -4.81 26.81
C GLY A 253 2.03 -5.96 26.26
N GLY A 254 1.37 -6.70 27.18
CA GLY A 254 0.40 -7.73 26.84
C GLY A 254 0.98 -9.05 26.30
N ALA A 255 0.14 -9.82 25.60
CA ALA A 255 0.44 -11.17 25.10
C ALA A 255 1.11 -11.19 23.70
N VAL A 256 1.47 -10.03 23.14
CA VAL A 256 2.07 -9.92 21.81
C VAL A 256 3.57 -9.73 21.90
N ARG A 257 4.33 -10.53 21.16
CA ARG A 257 5.76 -10.30 20.95
C ARG A 257 5.95 -9.19 19.93
N TYR A 258 6.39 -8.02 20.37
CA TYR A 258 6.73 -6.88 19.51
C TYR A 258 8.17 -6.98 19.01
N LEU A 259 8.37 -6.88 17.69
CA LEU A 259 9.67 -6.99 17.03
C LEU A 259 10.27 -5.65 16.55
N GLY A 260 9.49 -4.55 16.62
CA GLY A 260 9.90 -3.29 15.99
C GLY A 260 9.88 -3.36 14.45
N ALA A 261 10.58 -2.42 13.80
CA ALA A 261 10.75 -2.43 12.35
C ALA A 261 11.59 -3.62 11.92
N ARG A 262 11.19 -4.27 10.83
CA ARG A 262 11.88 -5.45 10.27
C ARG A 262 11.93 -5.33 8.75
N ASP A 263 13.03 -5.76 8.16
CA ASP A 263 13.27 -5.82 6.70
C ASP A 263 13.26 -7.25 6.14
N ASP A 264 13.31 -8.26 7.02
CA ASP A 264 13.25 -9.69 6.70
C ASP A 264 11.79 -10.21 6.63
N VAL A 265 10.90 -9.45 5.98
CA VAL A 265 9.46 -9.80 5.87
C VAL A 265 9.22 -11.19 5.27
N PRO A 266 9.93 -11.65 4.21
CA PRO A 266 9.75 -13.01 3.69
C PRO A 266 10.05 -14.08 4.74
N GLN A 267 11.12 -13.91 5.55
CA GLN A 267 11.52 -14.86 6.59
C GLN A 267 10.50 -14.89 7.74
N LEU A 268 9.93 -13.72 8.13
CA LEU A 268 8.86 -13.62 9.11
C LEU A 268 7.60 -14.34 8.64
N LEU A 269 7.19 -14.13 7.39
CA LEU A 269 6.05 -14.82 6.79
C LEU A 269 6.29 -16.33 6.66
N LYS A 270 7.52 -16.76 6.36
CA LYS A 270 7.88 -18.17 6.37
C LYS A 270 7.75 -18.79 7.77
N ALA A 271 8.12 -18.05 8.82
CA ALA A 271 7.98 -18.48 10.21
C ALA A 271 6.54 -18.45 10.71
N SER A 272 5.63 -17.73 10.03
CA SER A 272 4.26 -17.60 10.48
C SER A 272 3.36 -18.75 10.06
N TYR A 273 2.33 -19.01 10.87
CA TYR A 273 1.25 -19.92 10.56
C TYR A 273 0.15 -19.21 9.74
N LEU A 274 -0.21 -18.00 10.13
CA LEU A 274 -1.14 -17.13 9.41
C LEU A 274 -0.78 -15.65 9.58
N LEU A 275 -1.28 -14.80 8.68
CA LEU A 275 -1.24 -13.35 8.82
C LEU A 275 -2.59 -12.82 9.31
N ALA A 276 -2.58 -11.91 10.29
CA ALA A 276 -3.76 -11.15 10.70
C ALA A 276 -3.57 -9.66 10.40
N LEU A 277 -4.54 -9.04 9.70
CA LEU A 277 -4.51 -7.60 9.38
C LEU A 277 -5.90 -6.97 9.61
N PRO A 278 -6.23 -6.57 10.86
CA PRO A 278 -7.54 -6.00 11.21
C PRO A 278 -7.64 -4.49 10.93
N SER A 279 -7.17 -4.02 9.78
CA SER A 279 -7.16 -2.61 9.38
C SER A 279 -8.57 -2.05 9.20
N TYR A 280 -8.75 -0.74 9.47
CA TYR A 280 -10.05 -0.06 9.30
C TYR A 280 -10.31 0.38 7.86
N LYS A 281 -9.27 0.52 7.05
CA LYS A 281 -9.34 0.84 5.62
C LYS A 281 -7.99 0.61 4.96
N GLU A 282 -8.01 0.06 3.76
CA GLU A 282 -6.82 -0.14 2.92
C GLU A 282 -7.07 0.28 1.47
N GLY A 283 -6.01 0.43 0.70
CA GLY A 283 -6.08 0.40 -0.76
C GLY A 283 -6.24 -1.05 -1.24
N VAL A 284 -5.12 -1.76 -1.37
CA VAL A 284 -5.00 -3.23 -1.29
C VAL A 284 -3.74 -3.50 -0.48
N PRO A 285 -3.85 -4.16 0.68
CA PRO A 285 -2.74 -4.25 1.62
C PRO A 285 -1.65 -5.18 1.10
N ARG A 286 -0.45 -4.64 0.88
CA ARG A 286 0.69 -5.39 0.34
C ARG A 286 1.07 -6.58 1.22
N THR A 287 1.04 -6.43 2.55
CA THR A 287 1.37 -7.52 3.48
C THR A 287 0.44 -8.71 3.37
N VAL A 288 -0.83 -8.48 3.00
CA VAL A 288 -1.78 -9.55 2.67
C VAL A 288 -1.35 -10.29 1.40
N LEU A 289 -0.96 -9.55 0.35
CA LEU A 289 -0.49 -10.16 -0.90
C LEU A 289 0.83 -10.94 -0.69
N GLU A 290 1.72 -10.40 0.15
CA GLU A 290 2.98 -11.05 0.53
C GLU A 290 2.71 -12.35 1.30
N ALA A 291 1.77 -12.34 2.26
CA ALA A 291 1.35 -13.56 2.97
C ALA A 291 0.71 -14.59 2.05
N MET A 292 -0.21 -14.15 1.17
CA MET A 292 -0.80 -15.02 0.14
C MET A 292 0.27 -15.62 -0.76
N SER A 293 1.23 -14.81 -1.21
CA SER A 293 2.35 -15.26 -2.03
C SER A 293 3.23 -16.29 -1.31
N MET A 294 3.38 -16.19 0.00
CA MET A 294 4.07 -17.16 0.85
C MET A 294 3.21 -18.38 1.23
N GLY A 295 1.99 -18.50 0.67
CA GLY A 295 1.09 -19.60 0.99
C GLY A 295 0.53 -19.57 2.42
N ARG A 296 0.47 -18.40 3.06
CA ARG A 296 -0.10 -18.25 4.41
C ARG A 296 -1.59 -17.92 4.32
N ALA A 297 -2.40 -18.55 5.17
CA ALA A 297 -3.78 -18.14 5.37
C ALA A 297 -3.83 -16.71 5.94
N VAL A 298 -4.89 -15.98 5.62
CA VAL A 298 -5.05 -14.59 6.04
C VAL A 298 -6.34 -14.42 6.83
N VAL A 299 -6.28 -13.66 7.93
CA VAL A 299 -7.46 -13.08 8.58
C VAL A 299 -7.37 -11.57 8.44
N ALA A 300 -8.34 -10.95 7.78
CA ALA A 300 -8.35 -9.51 7.55
C ALA A 300 -9.73 -8.92 7.85
N SER A 301 -9.81 -7.60 8.08
CA SER A 301 -11.11 -6.94 8.20
C SER A 301 -11.87 -6.94 6.88
N ASP A 302 -13.21 -7.08 6.95
CA ASP A 302 -14.09 -6.90 5.79
C ASP A 302 -14.27 -5.40 5.49
N VAL A 303 -13.24 -4.84 4.89
CA VAL A 303 -13.21 -3.43 4.46
C VAL A 303 -12.66 -3.33 3.04
N ALA A 304 -12.96 -2.21 2.38
CA ALA A 304 -12.39 -1.92 1.07
C ALA A 304 -10.87 -2.09 1.07
N GLY A 305 -10.36 -2.74 0.04
CA GLY A 305 -8.95 -3.10 -0.12
C GLY A 305 -8.60 -4.47 0.48
N CYS A 306 -9.03 -4.80 1.68
CA CYS A 306 -8.81 -6.13 2.24
C CYS A 306 -9.65 -7.17 1.51
N ASN A 307 -10.95 -6.91 1.29
CA ASN A 307 -11.87 -7.80 0.57
C ASN A 307 -11.64 -7.82 -0.95
N GLU A 308 -10.75 -6.98 -1.48
CA GLU A 308 -10.24 -7.10 -2.86
C GLU A 308 -9.20 -8.23 -3.01
N ALA A 309 -8.45 -8.49 -1.95
CA ALA A 309 -7.41 -9.52 -1.92
C ALA A 309 -7.90 -10.82 -1.27
N VAL A 310 -8.76 -10.72 -0.24
CA VAL A 310 -9.24 -11.86 0.55
C VAL A 310 -10.70 -12.15 0.21
N THR A 311 -10.95 -13.31 -0.37
CA THR A 311 -12.30 -13.89 -0.54
C THR A 311 -12.60 -14.76 0.67
N ASN A 312 -13.59 -14.36 1.47
CA ASN A 312 -13.97 -15.05 2.71
C ASN A 312 -14.28 -16.54 2.48
N GLY A 313 -13.65 -17.40 3.25
CA GLY A 313 -13.82 -18.85 3.15
C GLY A 313 -12.99 -19.53 2.03
N PHE A 314 -12.37 -18.75 1.12
CA PHE A 314 -11.58 -19.29 0.00
C PHE A 314 -10.08 -19.21 0.26
N ASN A 315 -9.50 -18.02 0.36
CA ASN A 315 -8.06 -17.80 0.59
C ASN A 315 -7.77 -17.14 1.94
N GLY A 316 -8.78 -16.99 2.79
CA GLY A 316 -8.69 -16.41 4.13
C GLY A 316 -10.06 -16.23 4.75
N LEU A 317 -10.09 -15.62 5.93
CA LEU A 317 -11.32 -15.26 6.63
C LEU A 317 -11.40 -13.75 6.79
N LEU A 318 -12.60 -13.20 6.65
CA LEU A 318 -12.88 -11.80 6.91
C LEU A 318 -13.55 -11.64 8.27
N CYS A 319 -13.10 -10.65 9.04
CA CYS A 319 -13.67 -10.26 10.32
C CYS A 319 -14.27 -8.86 10.26
N GLU A 320 -15.17 -8.55 11.17
CA GLU A 320 -15.70 -7.21 11.34
C GLU A 320 -14.61 -6.23 11.77
N ALA A 321 -14.53 -5.08 11.11
CA ALA A 321 -13.56 -4.04 11.47
C ALA A 321 -13.83 -3.48 12.88
N LYS A 322 -12.76 -3.22 13.64
CA LYS A 322 -12.82 -2.72 15.04
C LYS A 322 -13.50 -3.71 16.01
N ASN A 323 -13.47 -5.00 15.71
CA ASN A 323 -14.04 -6.05 16.54
C ASN A 323 -12.98 -7.11 16.86
N SER A 324 -12.34 -6.96 18.02
CA SER A 324 -11.29 -7.86 18.51
C SER A 324 -11.84 -9.27 18.81
N THR A 325 -13.09 -9.39 19.21
CA THR A 325 -13.74 -10.68 19.51
C THR A 325 -13.96 -11.48 18.22
N ASP A 326 -14.44 -10.83 17.15
CA ASP A 326 -14.62 -11.52 15.87
C ASP A 326 -13.26 -11.86 15.24
N LEU A 327 -12.27 -10.97 15.36
CA LEU A 327 -10.89 -11.26 14.94
C LEU A 327 -10.35 -12.51 15.64
N ALA A 328 -10.47 -12.58 16.96
CA ALA A 328 -10.02 -13.73 17.75
C ALA A 328 -10.74 -15.02 17.31
N ALA A 329 -12.07 -14.96 17.11
CA ALA A 329 -12.85 -16.12 16.66
C ALA A 329 -12.40 -16.62 15.27
N LYS A 330 -12.12 -15.71 14.30
CA LYS A 330 -11.61 -16.09 12.97
C LYS A 330 -10.21 -16.70 13.03
N ILE A 331 -9.33 -16.15 13.87
CA ILE A 331 -8.00 -16.72 14.13
C ILE A 331 -8.14 -18.12 14.74
N GLU A 332 -9.00 -18.29 15.73
CA GLU A 332 -9.20 -19.56 16.41
C GLU A 332 -9.72 -20.67 15.47
N ILE A 333 -10.60 -20.34 14.53
CA ILE A 333 -11.06 -21.29 13.49
C ILE A 333 -9.85 -21.87 12.73
N LEU A 334 -8.90 -21.01 12.30
CA LEU A 334 -7.73 -21.47 11.55
C LEU A 334 -6.71 -22.20 12.45
N LEU A 335 -6.58 -21.81 13.72
CA LEU A 335 -5.72 -22.52 14.67
C LEU A 335 -6.21 -23.95 14.94
N ASN A 336 -7.53 -24.15 14.93
CA ASN A 336 -8.19 -25.44 15.20
C ASN A 336 -8.30 -26.35 13.97
N ASP A 337 -8.20 -25.81 12.74
CA ASP A 337 -8.30 -26.58 11.50
C ASP A 337 -7.09 -26.30 10.58
N GLU A 338 -6.04 -27.10 10.73
CA GLU A 338 -4.81 -27.00 9.94
C GLU A 338 -5.05 -27.28 8.44
N ASN A 339 -5.99 -28.17 8.12
CA ASN A 339 -6.33 -28.47 6.73
C ASN A 339 -6.99 -27.27 6.05
N LEU A 340 -7.89 -26.59 6.78
CA LEU A 340 -8.51 -25.35 6.32
C LEU A 340 -7.47 -24.25 6.09
N ALA A 341 -6.59 -24.01 7.08
CA ALA A 341 -5.55 -23.01 6.98
C ALA A 341 -4.59 -23.30 5.79
N ALA A 342 -4.14 -24.55 5.65
CA ALA A 342 -3.29 -24.96 4.54
C ALA A 342 -3.97 -24.82 3.17
N ARG A 343 -5.27 -25.17 3.08
CA ARG A 343 -6.06 -25.01 1.85
C ARG A 343 -6.19 -23.53 1.48
N MET A 344 -6.53 -22.68 2.45
CA MET A 344 -6.63 -21.23 2.22
C MET A 344 -5.29 -20.62 1.81
N GLY A 345 -4.19 -21.06 2.42
CA GLY A 345 -2.84 -20.63 2.04
C GLY A 345 -2.50 -21.00 0.59
N ARG A 346 -2.79 -22.24 0.16
CA ARG A 346 -2.58 -22.65 -1.25
C ARG A 346 -3.43 -21.84 -2.22
N ASN A 347 -4.71 -21.65 -1.95
CA ASN A 347 -5.60 -20.82 -2.76
C ASN A 347 -5.09 -19.38 -2.84
N GLY A 348 -4.59 -18.85 -1.72
CA GLY A 348 -3.96 -17.53 -1.66
C GLY A 348 -2.73 -17.43 -2.57
N ARG A 349 -1.84 -18.43 -2.55
CA ARG A 349 -0.65 -18.49 -3.41
C ARG A 349 -1.02 -18.52 -4.89
N GLU A 350 -1.98 -19.36 -5.27
CA GLU A 350 -2.44 -19.45 -6.66
C GLU A 350 -3.02 -18.11 -7.14
N LEU A 351 -3.82 -17.45 -6.29
CA LEU A 351 -4.40 -16.15 -6.60
C LEU A 351 -3.32 -15.06 -6.70
N ALA A 352 -2.33 -15.06 -5.78
CA ALA A 352 -1.22 -14.11 -5.79
C ALA A 352 -0.41 -14.20 -7.09
N VAL A 353 -0.06 -15.41 -7.52
CA VAL A 353 0.69 -15.64 -8.77
C VAL A 353 -0.12 -15.25 -10.01
N ARG A 354 -1.40 -15.61 -10.04
CA ARG A 354 -2.25 -15.38 -11.22
C ARG A 354 -2.65 -13.92 -11.40
N GLU A 355 -3.01 -13.22 -10.31
CA GLU A 355 -3.66 -11.91 -10.40
C GLU A 355 -2.82 -10.76 -9.86
N PHE A 356 -1.94 -11.03 -8.87
CA PHE A 356 -1.20 -10.02 -8.13
C PHE A 356 0.31 -10.05 -8.34
N ASP A 357 0.85 -10.90 -9.22
CA ASP A 357 2.27 -10.83 -9.57
C ASP A 357 2.63 -9.46 -10.12
N GLU A 358 3.69 -8.83 -9.57
CA GLU A 358 4.03 -7.44 -9.89
C GLU A 358 4.34 -7.22 -11.38
N ARG A 359 4.84 -8.24 -12.08
CA ARG A 359 5.13 -8.17 -13.53
C ARG A 359 3.82 -8.21 -14.33
N ALA A 360 2.86 -9.04 -13.93
CA ALA A 360 1.53 -9.06 -14.54
C ALA A 360 0.79 -7.75 -14.30
N VAL A 361 0.89 -7.19 -13.09
CA VAL A 361 0.33 -5.87 -12.75
C VAL A 361 1.02 -4.76 -13.54
N ALA A 362 2.35 -4.78 -13.66
CA ALA A 362 3.11 -3.80 -14.45
C ALA A 362 2.63 -3.74 -15.91
N ARG A 363 2.39 -4.90 -16.54
CA ARG A 363 1.85 -4.96 -17.91
C ARG A 363 0.49 -4.28 -18.04
N LYS A 364 -0.41 -4.43 -17.06
CA LYS A 364 -1.71 -3.73 -17.04
C LYS A 364 -1.54 -2.21 -17.00
N TYR A 365 -0.54 -1.70 -16.26
CA TYR A 365 -0.22 -0.27 -16.28
C TYR A 365 0.28 0.18 -17.65
N ILE A 366 1.15 -0.60 -18.28
CA ILE A 366 1.69 -0.31 -19.63
C ILE A 366 0.56 -0.29 -20.67
N GLU A 367 -0.41 -1.20 -20.59
CA GLU A 367 -1.60 -1.18 -21.45
C GLU A 367 -2.42 0.12 -21.30
N ILE A 368 -2.49 0.68 -20.09
CA ILE A 368 -3.12 2.00 -19.90
C ILE A 368 -2.26 3.08 -20.55
N TYR A 369 -0.94 3.06 -20.39
CA TYR A 369 -0.07 4.09 -20.97
C TYR A 369 -0.12 4.09 -22.49
N ARG A 370 -0.24 2.90 -23.13
CA ARG A 370 -0.42 2.73 -24.59
C ARG A 370 -1.63 3.45 -25.15
N LYS A 371 -2.63 3.77 -24.35
CA LYS A 371 -3.78 4.58 -24.78
C LYS A 371 -3.42 6.05 -24.99
N PHE A 372 -2.28 6.50 -24.48
CA PHE A 372 -1.89 7.90 -24.42
C PHE A 372 -0.58 8.21 -25.11
N ILE A 373 0.34 7.27 -25.17
CA ILE A 373 1.67 7.39 -25.78
C ILE A 373 2.10 6.04 -26.40
N ASP A 374 3.07 6.08 -27.32
CA ASP A 374 3.65 4.88 -27.93
C ASP A 374 4.68 4.25 -26.99
N VAL A 375 4.28 3.18 -26.27
CA VAL A 375 5.11 2.38 -25.35
C VAL A 375 4.98 0.88 -25.59
#